data_d3ef8f58f8a3304878f2d92d7dcceddf
#
_entry.id   d3ef8f58f8a3304878f2d92d7dcceddf
#
_cell.length_a   1.000
_cell.length_b   1.000
_cell.length_c   1.000
_cell.angle_alpha   90.00
_cell.angle_beta   90.00
_cell.angle_gamma   90.00
#
_symmetry.space_group_name_H-M   'P 1'
#
loop_
_entity.id
_entity.type
_entity.pdbx_description
1 polymer ?
#
loop_
_entity_poly.entity_id
_entity_poly.type
_entity_poly.pdbx_seq_one_letter_code
_entity_poly.pdbx_strand_id
1 'polypeptide(L)'
;MITLTSDFGSPYPAAMKGVIRRRTDAEMIDVAHDLPRGDPRAAAFWLRFVLPEFPPAVHCAVVDPGVGTDRDALVVRAGSHVLVAPDNGLAMPPARALARETSTDTEGGGDAVADVEAFAVDVDDPASQTFHGRDVFAPVAGRIRAQFDDGPAAASPEAVSAALAAMDDLSPADDPVDIAFPEPSVERDDDGEPVAVDGEVLVIDRFGNVVTNVPGELVHGSDWIRVNGDLTPVAETFGAVDPGDRLVTVGSHGYVECDVNDGRGDGAFDLRPGDEVRLVGDNVSI
;
A
#
# COMPACT_ATOMS: atom_id res chain seq x y z
N MET A 1 1.70 -19.29 -3.67
CA MET A 1 1.14 -18.89 -2.35
C MET A 1 -0.04 -17.96 -2.53
N ILE A 2 -0.80 -17.71 -1.44
CA ILE A 2 -1.82 -16.65 -1.33
C ILE A 2 -1.46 -15.81 -0.12
N THR A 3 -1.43 -14.49 -0.24
CA THR A 3 -1.35 -13.59 0.91
C THR A 3 -2.74 -13.06 1.27
N LEU A 4 -2.96 -12.76 2.55
CA LEU A 4 -4.24 -12.29 3.06
C LEU A 4 -4.04 -11.00 3.86
N THR A 5 -4.83 -9.99 3.50
CA THR A 5 -4.85 -8.69 4.16
C THR A 5 -6.28 -8.26 4.42
N SER A 6 -6.55 -7.69 5.59
CA SER A 6 -7.88 -7.15 5.93
C SER A 6 -7.82 -6.16 7.10
N ASP A 7 -8.97 -5.56 7.43
CA ASP A 7 -9.16 -4.62 8.54
C ASP A 7 -10.13 -5.10 9.62
N PHE A 8 -10.63 -6.35 9.51
CA PHE A 8 -11.73 -6.82 10.36
C PHE A 8 -11.31 -7.79 11.48
N GLY A 9 -10.02 -8.07 11.62
CA GLY A 9 -9.49 -8.86 12.73
C GLY A 9 -10.01 -10.30 12.85
N SER A 10 -9.60 -10.97 13.92
CA SER A 10 -10.04 -12.34 14.24
C SER A 10 -11.53 -12.35 14.67
N PRO A 11 -12.33 -13.41 14.34
CA PRO A 11 -11.92 -14.67 13.70
C PRO A 11 -12.13 -14.71 12.18
N TYR A 12 -12.56 -13.64 11.57
CA TYR A 12 -13.02 -13.60 10.17
C TYR A 12 -12.01 -14.10 9.13
N PRO A 13 -10.71 -13.80 9.22
CA PRO A 13 -9.71 -14.31 8.28
C PRO A 13 -9.62 -15.84 8.27
N ALA A 14 -9.89 -16.49 9.39
CA ALA A 14 -9.92 -17.95 9.46
C ALA A 14 -11.01 -18.56 8.57
N ALA A 15 -12.18 -17.91 8.46
CA ALA A 15 -13.25 -18.35 7.56
C ALA A 15 -12.84 -18.19 6.09
N MET A 16 -12.16 -17.09 5.73
CA MET A 16 -11.61 -16.89 4.38
C MET A 16 -10.62 -18.00 4.03
N LYS A 17 -9.68 -18.31 4.92
CA LYS A 17 -8.72 -19.40 4.74
C LYS A 17 -9.41 -20.75 4.55
N GLY A 18 -10.45 -21.04 5.31
CA GLY A 18 -11.24 -22.25 5.19
C GLY A 18 -11.88 -22.38 3.80
N VAL A 19 -12.36 -21.27 3.23
CA VAL A 19 -12.94 -21.25 1.87
C VAL A 19 -11.86 -21.43 0.81
N ILE A 20 -10.72 -20.77 0.94
CA ILE A 20 -9.57 -20.93 0.04
C ILE A 20 -9.09 -22.38 0.03
N ARG A 21 -8.93 -22.98 1.22
CA ARG A 21 -8.42 -24.36 1.39
C ARG A 21 -9.30 -25.41 0.70
N ARG A 22 -10.56 -25.13 0.46
CA ARG A 22 -11.45 -26.03 -0.33
C ARG A 22 -11.14 -26.02 -1.83
N ARG A 23 -10.30 -25.09 -2.32
CA ARG A 23 -10.00 -24.87 -3.74
C ARG A 23 -8.55 -25.14 -4.10
N THR A 24 -7.64 -24.90 -3.16
CA THR A 24 -6.21 -25.07 -3.37
C THR A 24 -5.51 -25.40 -2.06
N ASP A 25 -4.43 -26.20 -2.16
CA ASP A 25 -3.52 -26.51 -1.06
C ASP A 25 -2.37 -25.51 -0.94
N ALA A 26 -2.43 -24.40 -1.67
CA ALA A 26 -1.41 -23.36 -1.63
C ALA A 26 -1.16 -22.86 -0.21
N GLU A 27 0.09 -22.50 0.05
CA GLU A 27 0.47 -21.80 1.27
C GLU A 27 -0.32 -20.49 1.38
N MET A 28 -0.77 -20.17 2.60
CA MET A 28 -1.46 -18.93 2.93
C MET A 28 -0.67 -18.16 4.00
N ILE A 29 -0.33 -16.90 3.70
CA ILE A 29 0.42 -16.03 4.60
C ILE A 29 -0.47 -14.84 4.97
N ASP A 30 -0.60 -14.57 6.26
CA ASP A 30 -1.25 -13.36 6.75
C ASP A 30 -0.25 -12.20 6.68
N VAL A 31 -0.61 -11.16 5.92
CA VAL A 31 0.14 -9.90 5.90
C VAL A 31 -0.30 -9.04 7.08
N ALA A 32 -1.59 -8.71 7.13
CA ALA A 32 -2.19 -7.97 8.23
C ALA A 32 -3.70 -8.21 8.28
N HIS A 33 -4.29 -8.19 9.49
CA HIS A 33 -5.75 -8.26 9.66
C HIS A 33 -6.30 -7.15 10.56
N ASP A 34 -5.50 -6.15 10.77
CA ASP A 34 -5.71 -5.06 11.70
C ASP A 34 -5.30 -3.70 11.12
N LEU A 35 -5.36 -3.60 9.78
CA LEU A 35 -5.24 -2.32 9.10
C LEU A 35 -6.31 -1.33 9.60
N PRO A 36 -6.11 -0.02 9.42
CA PRO A 36 -7.10 0.97 9.80
C PRO A 36 -8.47 0.65 9.19
N ARG A 37 -9.48 0.51 10.08
CA ARG A 37 -10.79 0.00 9.71
C ARG A 37 -11.49 0.92 8.72
N GLY A 38 -11.90 0.35 7.58
CA GLY A 38 -12.63 1.05 6.54
C GLY A 38 -11.81 2.11 5.81
N ASP A 39 -10.48 2.03 5.87
CA ASP A 39 -9.57 2.97 5.22
C ASP A 39 -8.76 2.27 4.10
N PRO A 40 -9.31 2.22 2.87
CA PRO A 40 -8.60 1.66 1.72
C PRO A 40 -7.35 2.46 1.33
N ARG A 41 -7.28 3.78 1.65
CA ARG A 41 -6.12 4.62 1.35
C ARG A 41 -4.92 4.22 2.22
N ALA A 42 -5.12 4.08 3.53
CA ALA A 42 -4.07 3.60 4.43
C ALA A 42 -3.63 2.17 4.07
N ALA A 43 -4.57 1.29 3.72
CA ALA A 43 -4.25 -0.06 3.28
C ALA A 43 -3.43 -0.06 1.99
N ALA A 44 -3.82 0.73 0.98
CA ALA A 44 -3.08 0.88 -0.28
C ALA A 44 -1.67 1.42 -0.04
N PHE A 45 -1.50 2.37 0.89
CA PHE A 45 -0.19 2.87 1.28
C PHE A 45 0.71 1.75 1.78
N TRP A 46 0.27 0.97 2.77
CA TRP A 46 1.10 -0.08 3.35
C TRP A 46 1.39 -1.21 2.35
N LEU A 47 0.38 -1.63 1.59
CA LEU A 47 0.53 -2.76 0.68
C LEU A 47 1.48 -2.48 -0.47
N ARG A 48 1.66 -1.23 -0.92
CA ARG A 48 2.63 -0.88 -1.96
C ARG A 48 4.09 -1.06 -1.54
N PHE A 49 4.38 -1.17 -0.23
CA PHE A 49 5.71 -1.45 0.30
C PHE A 49 5.86 -2.89 0.76
N VAL A 50 4.77 -3.50 1.25
CA VAL A 50 4.84 -4.84 1.83
C VAL A 50 4.72 -5.91 0.76
N LEU A 51 3.85 -5.74 -0.24
CA LEU A 51 3.63 -6.79 -1.24
C LEU A 51 4.84 -7.04 -2.15
N PRO A 52 5.65 -6.04 -2.53
CA PRO A 52 6.88 -6.25 -3.27
C PRO A 52 7.90 -7.18 -2.58
N GLU A 53 7.89 -7.28 -1.26
CA GLU A 53 8.75 -8.21 -0.52
C GLU A 53 8.39 -9.70 -0.73
N PHE A 54 7.25 -9.98 -1.38
CA PHE A 54 6.82 -11.34 -1.68
C PHE A 54 7.17 -11.74 -3.11
N PRO A 55 7.56 -13.00 -3.36
CA PRO A 55 7.61 -13.51 -4.72
C PRO A 55 6.21 -13.48 -5.34
N PRO A 56 6.09 -13.55 -6.70
CA PRO A 56 4.81 -13.52 -7.36
C PRO A 56 3.77 -14.45 -6.73
N ALA A 57 2.64 -13.88 -6.35
CA ALA A 57 1.60 -14.51 -5.55
C ALA A 57 0.20 -14.00 -5.92
N VAL A 58 -0.83 -14.67 -5.39
CA VAL A 58 -2.19 -14.12 -5.36
C VAL A 58 -2.38 -13.38 -4.04
N HIS A 59 -2.64 -12.09 -4.10
CA HIS A 59 -2.84 -11.21 -2.93
C HIS A 59 -4.33 -10.93 -2.76
N CYS A 60 -4.94 -11.47 -1.70
CA CYS A 60 -6.33 -11.20 -1.34
C CYS A 60 -6.37 -10.09 -0.28
N ALA A 61 -6.69 -8.86 -0.71
CA ALA A 61 -6.70 -7.68 0.14
C ALA A 61 -8.13 -7.12 0.27
N VAL A 62 -8.69 -7.17 1.48
CA VAL A 62 -10.08 -6.82 1.74
C VAL A 62 -10.19 -5.77 2.83
N VAL A 63 -10.23 -4.50 2.43
CA VAL A 63 -10.65 -3.37 3.25
C VAL A 63 -11.83 -2.74 2.51
N ASP A 64 -13.04 -3.01 2.98
CA ASP A 64 -14.27 -2.77 2.24
C ASP A 64 -15.32 -2.04 3.07
N PRO A 65 -15.25 -0.69 3.17
CA PRO A 65 -16.27 0.10 3.87
C PRO A 65 -17.64 0.10 3.17
N GLY A 66 -17.70 -0.37 1.93
CA GLY A 66 -18.92 -0.46 1.14
C GLY A 66 -19.40 -1.90 0.91
N VAL A 67 -19.10 -2.83 1.82
CA VAL A 67 -19.61 -4.20 1.74
C VAL A 67 -21.14 -4.22 1.64
N GLY A 68 -21.67 -5.02 0.68
CA GLY A 68 -23.12 -5.10 0.44
C GLY A 68 -23.72 -3.98 -0.44
N THR A 69 -22.87 -3.16 -1.08
CA THR A 69 -23.29 -2.22 -2.17
C THR A 69 -23.03 -2.85 -3.53
N ASP A 70 -23.44 -2.15 -4.61
CA ASP A 70 -23.22 -2.55 -6.01
C ASP A 70 -21.78 -2.34 -6.50
N ARG A 71 -20.81 -2.17 -5.56
CA ARG A 71 -19.40 -2.02 -5.92
C ARG A 71 -18.82 -3.33 -6.41
N ASP A 72 -18.08 -3.26 -7.52
CA ASP A 72 -17.43 -4.41 -8.12
C ASP A 72 -16.31 -4.99 -7.23
N ALA A 73 -16.04 -6.25 -7.43
CA ALA A 73 -14.82 -6.91 -7.00
C ALA A 73 -13.82 -6.91 -8.17
N LEU A 74 -12.55 -6.61 -7.89
CA LEU A 74 -11.49 -6.57 -8.89
C LEU A 74 -10.51 -7.72 -8.74
N VAL A 75 -10.01 -8.15 -9.90
CA VAL A 75 -8.77 -8.90 -10.07
C VAL A 75 -7.81 -8.02 -10.85
N VAL A 76 -6.65 -7.72 -10.27
CA VAL A 76 -5.64 -6.86 -10.92
C VAL A 76 -4.37 -7.67 -11.10
N ARG A 77 -3.92 -7.85 -12.36
CA ARG A 77 -2.61 -8.42 -12.68
C ARG A 77 -1.55 -7.32 -12.66
N ALA A 78 -0.42 -7.61 -12.05
CA ALA A 78 0.75 -6.75 -12.00
C ALA A 78 2.02 -7.62 -12.20
N GLY A 79 2.56 -7.62 -13.40
CA GLY A 79 3.56 -8.62 -13.76
C GLY A 79 3.01 -10.04 -13.59
N SER A 80 3.69 -10.90 -12.83
CA SER A 80 3.21 -12.24 -12.46
C SER A 80 2.44 -12.25 -11.12
N HIS A 81 2.23 -11.12 -10.47
CA HIS A 81 1.35 -11.01 -9.29
C HIS A 81 -0.10 -10.84 -9.69
N VAL A 82 -1.01 -11.28 -8.83
CA VAL A 82 -2.46 -11.04 -8.99
C VAL A 82 -3.02 -10.53 -7.66
N LEU A 83 -3.71 -9.39 -7.70
CA LEU A 83 -4.43 -8.85 -6.54
C LEU A 83 -5.92 -9.14 -6.70
N VAL A 84 -6.58 -9.48 -5.60
CA VAL A 84 -8.04 -9.63 -5.51
C VAL A 84 -8.52 -8.71 -4.41
N ALA A 85 -9.31 -7.70 -4.76
CA ALA A 85 -9.69 -6.62 -3.86
C ALA A 85 -11.04 -5.98 -4.27
N PRO A 86 -11.70 -5.22 -3.38
CA PRO A 86 -12.82 -4.38 -3.77
C PRO A 86 -12.38 -3.24 -4.71
N ASP A 87 -13.27 -2.84 -5.63
CA ASP A 87 -13.06 -1.69 -6.51
C ASP A 87 -13.27 -0.36 -5.77
N ASN A 88 -12.32 -0.01 -4.92
CA ASN A 88 -12.35 1.20 -4.09
C ASN A 88 -10.99 1.93 -4.03
N GLY A 89 -10.12 1.61 -4.98
CA GLY A 89 -8.79 2.18 -5.11
C GLY A 89 -7.69 1.45 -4.35
N LEU A 90 -8.04 0.50 -3.49
CA LEU A 90 -7.06 -0.28 -2.71
C LEU A 90 -6.02 -0.99 -3.58
N ALA A 91 -6.45 -1.57 -4.71
CA ALA A 91 -5.61 -2.46 -5.52
C ALA A 91 -4.58 -1.73 -6.38
N MET A 92 -4.89 -0.53 -6.86
CA MET A 92 -4.09 0.12 -7.93
C MET A 92 -2.71 0.60 -7.48
N PRO A 93 -2.52 1.25 -6.32
CA PRO A 93 -1.19 1.65 -5.86
C PRO A 93 -0.23 0.48 -5.64
N PRO A 94 -0.60 -0.61 -4.93
CA PRO A 94 0.27 -1.77 -4.79
C PRO A 94 0.50 -2.50 -6.11
N ALA A 95 -0.49 -2.58 -7.02
CA ALA A 95 -0.30 -3.19 -8.34
C ALA A 95 0.77 -2.45 -9.15
N ARG A 96 0.76 -1.12 -9.14
CA ARG A 96 1.81 -0.32 -9.81
C ARG A 96 3.19 -0.52 -9.16
N ALA A 97 3.27 -0.68 -7.86
CA ALA A 97 4.53 -0.97 -7.18
C ALA A 97 5.10 -2.32 -7.62
N LEU A 98 4.28 -3.37 -7.60
CA LEU A 98 4.64 -4.71 -8.05
C LEU A 98 5.08 -4.76 -9.53
N ALA A 99 4.37 -4.04 -10.41
CA ALA A 99 4.70 -4.01 -11.83
C ALA A 99 6.02 -3.27 -12.11
N ARG A 100 6.39 -2.28 -11.32
CA ARG A 100 7.68 -1.58 -11.44
C ARG A 100 8.86 -2.47 -11.07
N GLU A 101 8.76 -3.28 -10.02
CA GLU A 101 9.84 -4.21 -9.64
C GLU A 101 10.11 -5.24 -10.72
N THR A 102 9.06 -5.79 -11.33
CA THR A 102 9.21 -6.75 -12.42
C THR A 102 9.79 -6.12 -13.69
N SER A 103 9.70 -4.80 -13.86
CA SER A 103 10.25 -4.08 -15.02
C SER A 103 11.72 -3.67 -14.85
N THR A 104 12.27 -3.59 -13.64
CA THR A 104 13.68 -3.25 -13.38
C THR A 104 14.65 -4.36 -13.75
N ASP A 105 14.17 -5.59 -13.90
CA ASP A 105 14.99 -6.74 -14.36
C ASP A 105 15.22 -6.74 -15.88
N THR A 106 14.59 -5.81 -16.63
CA THR A 106 14.85 -5.62 -18.07
C THR A 106 15.71 -4.36 -18.29
N GLU A 107 16.95 -4.54 -18.75
CA GLU A 107 17.85 -3.47 -19.14
C GLU A 107 17.22 -2.56 -20.22
N GLY A 108 16.66 -1.44 -19.81
CA GLY A 108 16.08 -0.43 -20.70
C GLY A 108 15.25 0.58 -19.91
N GLY A 109 15.93 1.59 -19.33
CA GLY A 109 15.28 2.70 -18.64
C GLY A 109 14.42 3.55 -19.60
N GLY A 110 13.17 3.20 -19.72
CA GLY A 110 12.09 4.01 -20.27
C GLY A 110 10.96 4.01 -19.24
N ASP A 111 10.15 5.08 -19.23
CA ASP A 111 8.86 5.16 -18.51
C ASP A 111 7.94 4.04 -19.03
N ALA A 112 8.24 2.79 -18.64
CA ALA A 112 7.34 1.69 -18.87
C ALA A 112 6.10 1.97 -18.03
N VAL A 113 5.01 2.29 -18.70
CA VAL A 113 3.66 2.23 -18.10
C VAL A 113 3.59 0.86 -17.44
N ALA A 114 3.50 0.84 -16.12
CA ALA A 114 3.52 -0.39 -15.36
C ALA A 114 2.52 -1.37 -15.99
N ASP A 115 2.97 -2.57 -16.31
CA ASP A 115 2.16 -3.62 -16.95
C ASP A 115 1.09 -4.12 -15.97
N VAL A 116 -0.02 -3.38 -15.89
CA VAL A 116 -1.16 -3.63 -15.00
C VAL A 116 -2.40 -3.84 -15.85
N GLU A 117 -3.10 -4.94 -15.61
CA GLU A 117 -4.40 -5.24 -16.21
C GLU A 117 -5.44 -5.45 -15.11
N ALA A 118 -6.63 -4.87 -15.28
CA ALA A 118 -7.73 -4.99 -14.33
C ALA A 118 -8.91 -5.75 -14.96
N PHE A 119 -9.56 -6.57 -14.13
CA PHE A 119 -10.75 -7.34 -14.48
C PHE A 119 -11.80 -7.16 -13.39
N ALA A 120 -13.04 -6.91 -13.79
CA ALA A 120 -14.20 -6.98 -12.92
C ALA A 120 -14.63 -8.44 -12.74
N VAL A 121 -14.99 -8.81 -11.52
CA VAL A 121 -15.51 -10.14 -11.20
C VAL A 121 -17.04 -10.13 -11.34
N ASP A 122 -17.59 -11.01 -12.16
CA ASP A 122 -19.03 -11.28 -12.15
C ASP A 122 -19.37 -12.06 -10.88
N VAL A 123 -20.03 -11.36 -9.95
CA VAL A 123 -20.38 -11.89 -8.63
C VAL A 123 -21.82 -12.36 -8.65
N ASP A 124 -22.01 -13.67 -8.66
CA ASP A 124 -23.30 -14.28 -8.34
C ASP A 124 -23.75 -13.87 -6.92
N ASP A 125 -25.06 -13.99 -6.63
CA ASP A 125 -25.65 -13.63 -5.33
C ASP A 125 -24.86 -14.24 -4.16
N PRO A 126 -24.09 -13.43 -3.39
CA PRO A 126 -23.24 -13.95 -2.33
C PRO A 126 -24.09 -14.51 -1.19
N ALA A 127 -23.62 -15.56 -0.52
CA ALA A 127 -24.32 -16.19 0.59
C ALA A 127 -24.60 -15.23 1.75
N SER A 128 -23.83 -14.14 1.85
CA SER A 128 -24.04 -13.07 2.83
C SER A 128 -23.66 -11.71 2.24
N GLN A 129 -24.56 -10.75 2.38
CA GLN A 129 -24.32 -9.35 1.99
C GLN A 129 -23.38 -8.58 2.94
N THR A 130 -22.96 -9.18 4.05
CA THR A 130 -22.14 -8.54 5.08
C THR A 130 -20.75 -9.15 5.23
N PHE A 131 -20.41 -10.18 4.45
CA PHE A 131 -19.10 -10.81 4.52
C PHE A 131 -18.54 -11.22 3.15
N HIS A 132 -18.37 -10.23 2.27
CA HIS A 132 -17.81 -10.43 0.94
C HIS A 132 -16.36 -10.98 0.99
N GLY A 133 -15.60 -10.72 2.05
CA GLY A 133 -14.29 -11.33 2.27
C GLY A 133 -14.32 -12.85 2.12
N ARG A 134 -15.30 -13.51 2.75
CA ARG A 134 -15.49 -14.97 2.69
C ARG A 134 -16.20 -15.42 1.40
N ASP A 135 -17.24 -14.67 0.98
CA ASP A 135 -18.19 -15.17 -0.03
C ASP A 135 -17.83 -14.75 -1.46
N VAL A 136 -17.01 -13.69 -1.62
CA VAL A 136 -16.56 -13.14 -2.92
C VAL A 136 -15.04 -13.26 -3.05
N PHE A 137 -14.27 -12.51 -2.26
CA PHE A 137 -12.83 -12.34 -2.48
C PHE A 137 -12.01 -13.61 -2.23
N ALA A 138 -12.26 -14.33 -1.13
CA ALA A 138 -11.56 -15.58 -0.82
C ALA A 138 -11.82 -16.69 -1.86
N PRO A 139 -13.07 -16.93 -2.33
CA PRO A 139 -13.34 -17.86 -3.42
C PRO A 139 -12.60 -17.51 -4.71
N VAL A 140 -12.58 -16.24 -5.11
CA VAL A 140 -11.89 -15.75 -6.32
C VAL A 140 -10.39 -16.00 -6.21
N ALA A 141 -9.76 -15.55 -5.10
CA ALA A 141 -8.34 -15.78 -4.88
C ALA A 141 -7.94 -17.26 -4.91
N GLY A 142 -8.78 -18.13 -4.33
CA GLY A 142 -8.57 -19.58 -4.35
C GLY A 142 -8.69 -20.17 -5.75
N ARG A 143 -9.65 -19.73 -6.57
CA ARG A 143 -9.82 -20.18 -7.95
C ARG A 143 -8.67 -19.74 -8.85
N ILE A 144 -8.27 -18.47 -8.74
CA ILE A 144 -7.14 -17.93 -9.50
C ILE A 144 -5.87 -18.73 -9.17
N ARG A 145 -5.58 -18.92 -7.86
CA ARG A 145 -4.39 -19.69 -7.47
C ARG A 145 -4.42 -21.13 -8.00
N ALA A 146 -5.58 -21.73 -8.09
CA ALA A 146 -5.74 -23.10 -8.62
C ALA A 146 -5.51 -23.20 -10.14
N GLN A 147 -5.43 -22.10 -10.90
CA GLN A 147 -5.04 -22.12 -12.32
C GLN A 147 -3.55 -22.42 -12.54
N PHE A 148 -2.74 -22.32 -11.49
CA PHE A 148 -1.28 -22.43 -11.57
C PHE A 148 -0.79 -23.58 -10.68
N ASP A 149 -0.33 -24.69 -11.23
CA ASP A 149 0.15 -25.86 -10.48
C ASP A 149 1.26 -25.48 -9.51
N ASP A 150 2.29 -24.78 -9.99
CA ASP A 150 3.44 -24.32 -9.21
C ASP A 150 3.29 -22.87 -8.67
N GLY A 151 2.13 -22.24 -8.89
CA GLY A 151 1.83 -20.87 -8.51
C GLY A 151 2.23 -19.82 -9.54
N PRO A 152 1.77 -18.57 -9.37
CA PRO A 152 2.06 -17.48 -10.31
C PRO A 152 3.56 -17.20 -10.48
N ALA A 153 4.38 -17.48 -9.47
CA ALA A 153 5.83 -17.29 -9.53
C ALA A 153 6.53 -18.14 -10.61
N ALA A 154 5.90 -19.24 -11.05
CA ALA A 154 6.41 -20.09 -12.12
C ALA A 154 5.86 -19.73 -13.51
N ALA A 155 4.92 -18.77 -13.58
CA ALA A 155 4.27 -18.33 -14.81
C ALA A 155 4.83 -16.98 -15.29
N SER A 156 4.93 -16.81 -16.61
CA SER A 156 5.24 -15.48 -17.15
C SER A 156 4.03 -14.53 -17.01
N PRO A 157 4.23 -13.21 -17.04
CA PRO A 157 3.14 -12.23 -17.01
C PRO A 157 2.06 -12.50 -18.07
N GLU A 158 2.47 -12.89 -19.31
CA GLU A 158 1.55 -13.21 -20.41
C GLU A 158 0.74 -14.46 -20.12
N ALA A 159 1.36 -15.48 -19.47
CA ALA A 159 0.65 -16.70 -19.09
C ALA A 159 -0.38 -16.41 -17.97
N VAL A 160 -0.07 -15.51 -17.04
CA VAL A 160 -1.01 -15.05 -16.03
C VAL A 160 -2.17 -14.29 -16.67
N SER A 161 -1.89 -13.34 -17.57
CA SER A 161 -2.90 -12.59 -18.32
C SER A 161 -3.84 -13.53 -19.09
N ALA A 162 -3.27 -14.49 -19.84
CA ALA A 162 -4.05 -15.45 -20.60
C ALA A 162 -4.94 -16.33 -19.70
N ALA A 163 -4.44 -16.75 -18.54
CA ALA A 163 -5.20 -17.55 -17.59
C ALA A 163 -6.38 -16.76 -17.00
N LEU A 164 -6.19 -15.49 -16.66
CA LEU A 164 -7.25 -14.61 -16.16
C LEU A 164 -8.30 -14.33 -17.23
N ALA A 165 -7.86 -14.01 -18.46
CA ALA A 165 -8.76 -13.74 -19.58
C ALA A 165 -9.59 -14.97 -20.02
N ALA A 166 -9.16 -16.18 -19.67
CA ALA A 166 -9.88 -17.42 -19.94
C ALA A 166 -10.93 -17.79 -18.87
N MET A 167 -11.02 -17.05 -17.80
CA MET A 167 -12.03 -17.27 -16.75
C MET A 167 -13.37 -16.62 -17.16
N ASP A 168 -14.44 -17.41 -17.22
CA ASP A 168 -15.76 -16.97 -17.69
C ASP A 168 -16.41 -15.90 -16.78
N ASP A 169 -15.98 -15.80 -15.52
CA ASP A 169 -16.48 -14.86 -14.52
C ASP A 169 -15.62 -13.61 -14.36
N LEU A 170 -14.65 -13.40 -15.26
CA LEU A 170 -13.84 -12.18 -15.32
C LEU A 170 -14.09 -11.46 -16.65
N SER A 171 -14.25 -10.14 -16.56
CA SER A 171 -14.35 -9.24 -17.72
C SER A 171 -13.37 -8.08 -17.56
N PRO A 172 -12.79 -7.54 -18.66
CA PRO A 172 -11.92 -6.37 -18.54
C PRO A 172 -12.61 -5.22 -17.83
N ALA A 173 -11.87 -4.56 -16.92
CA ALA A 173 -12.30 -3.35 -16.22
C ALA A 173 -11.51 -2.17 -16.79
N ASP A 174 -12.19 -1.29 -17.57
CA ASP A 174 -11.54 -0.21 -18.30
C ASP A 174 -11.20 1.00 -17.40
N ASP A 175 -11.92 1.20 -16.30
CA ASP A 175 -11.78 2.38 -15.42
C ASP A 175 -11.91 1.98 -13.94
N PRO A 176 -10.98 1.15 -13.41
CA PRO A 176 -11.01 0.79 -12.00
C PRO A 176 -10.77 2.01 -11.12
N VAL A 177 -11.43 2.05 -9.96
CA VAL A 177 -11.19 3.12 -8.99
C VAL A 177 -9.71 3.14 -8.58
N ASP A 178 -9.11 4.33 -8.57
CA ASP A 178 -7.72 4.53 -8.21
C ASP A 178 -7.58 5.50 -7.03
N ILE A 179 -6.57 5.28 -6.20
CA ILE A 179 -6.13 6.21 -5.16
C ILE A 179 -4.81 6.83 -5.60
N ALA A 180 -4.84 8.14 -5.88
CA ALA A 180 -3.63 8.92 -6.05
C ALA A 180 -3.16 9.42 -4.68
N PHE A 181 -1.88 9.19 -4.36
CA PHE A 181 -1.23 9.88 -3.25
C PHE A 181 -0.74 11.24 -3.73
N PRO A 182 -0.95 12.32 -2.94
CA PRO A 182 -0.52 13.65 -3.33
C PRO A 182 1.00 13.72 -3.43
N GLU A 183 1.50 14.52 -4.36
CA GLU A 183 2.91 14.87 -4.42
C GLU A 183 3.17 16.10 -3.57
N PRO A 184 4.32 16.19 -2.88
CA PRO A 184 4.67 17.37 -2.10
C PRO A 184 5.02 18.54 -3.02
N SER A 185 4.77 19.77 -2.55
CA SER A 185 5.22 20.99 -3.22
C SER A 185 6.56 21.45 -2.65
N VAL A 186 7.55 21.66 -3.51
CA VAL A 186 8.92 22.02 -3.09
C VAL A 186 9.21 23.46 -3.48
N GLU A 187 9.45 24.31 -2.50
CA GLU A 187 10.01 25.67 -2.70
C GLU A 187 11.54 25.58 -2.81
N ARG A 188 12.09 26.28 -3.81
CA ARG A 188 13.54 26.29 -4.06
C ARG A 188 14.06 27.73 -4.05
N ASP A 189 15.31 27.91 -3.65
CA ASP A 189 16.01 29.18 -3.76
C ASP A 189 16.49 29.46 -5.18
N ASP A 190 17.24 30.59 -5.33
CA ASP A 190 17.78 31.04 -6.62
C ASP A 190 18.85 30.06 -7.19
N ASP A 191 19.48 29.24 -6.35
CA ASP A 191 20.48 28.23 -6.71
C ASP A 191 19.81 26.87 -7.01
N GLY A 192 18.51 26.74 -6.80
CA GLY A 192 17.70 25.54 -7.05
C GLY A 192 17.66 24.55 -5.87
N GLU A 193 18.22 24.92 -4.72
CA GLU A 193 18.21 24.08 -3.52
C GLU A 193 16.84 24.15 -2.80
N PRO A 194 16.32 23.03 -2.26
CA PRO A 194 15.07 23.02 -1.54
C PRO A 194 15.19 23.81 -0.23
N VAL A 195 14.31 24.80 -0.03
CA VAL A 195 14.26 25.63 1.20
C VAL A 195 13.04 25.31 2.06
N ALA A 196 11.96 24.89 1.43
CA ALA A 196 10.77 24.43 2.13
C ALA A 196 10.01 23.38 1.31
N VAL A 197 9.27 22.52 2.00
CA VAL A 197 8.44 21.50 1.40
C VAL A 197 7.08 21.50 2.09
N ASP A 198 6.01 21.63 1.31
CA ASP A 198 4.65 21.44 1.79
C ASP A 198 4.19 20.04 1.39
N GLY A 199 3.96 19.20 2.37
CA GLY A 199 3.51 17.83 2.25
C GLY A 199 2.19 17.58 2.95
N GLU A 200 1.76 16.32 2.95
CA GLU A 200 0.57 15.81 3.61
C GLU A 200 0.92 14.56 4.43
N VAL A 201 0.28 14.39 5.57
CA VAL A 201 0.35 13.15 6.36
C VAL A 201 -0.42 12.05 5.63
N LEU A 202 0.27 10.99 5.24
CA LEU A 202 -0.34 9.86 4.54
C LEU A 202 -0.99 8.87 5.49
N VAL A 203 -0.26 8.45 6.51
CA VAL A 203 -0.71 7.50 7.53
C VAL A 203 -0.02 7.77 8.86
N ILE A 204 -0.59 7.21 9.92
CA ILE A 204 0.06 7.08 11.23
C ILE A 204 0.14 5.59 11.54
N ASP A 205 1.33 5.13 11.90
CA ASP A 205 1.53 3.75 12.26
C ASP A 205 1.08 3.43 13.71
N ARG A 206 1.20 2.18 14.14
CA ARG A 206 0.82 1.76 15.50
C ARG A 206 1.69 2.34 16.61
N PHE A 207 2.93 2.69 16.28
CA PHE A 207 3.84 3.36 17.21
C PHE A 207 3.51 4.84 17.37
N GLY A 208 2.73 5.40 16.44
CA GLY A 208 2.38 6.82 16.39
C GLY A 208 3.32 7.61 15.50
N ASN A 209 4.15 6.94 14.70
CA ASN A 209 5.00 7.60 13.72
C ASN A 209 4.13 8.23 12.63
N VAL A 210 4.36 9.51 12.36
CA VAL A 210 3.59 10.28 11.39
C VAL A 210 4.30 10.23 10.04
N VAL A 211 3.80 9.41 9.13
CA VAL A 211 4.38 9.24 7.80
C VAL A 211 3.83 10.28 6.85
N THR A 212 4.70 11.05 6.23
CA THR A 212 4.34 12.09 5.24
C THR A 212 4.50 11.58 3.82
N ASN A 213 4.10 12.39 2.82
CA ASN A 213 4.41 12.17 1.42
C ASN A 213 5.73 12.81 0.98
N VAL A 214 6.50 13.40 1.89
CA VAL A 214 7.76 14.08 1.58
C VAL A 214 8.86 13.05 1.40
N PRO A 215 9.55 12.99 0.23
CA PRO A 215 10.68 12.11 0.03
C PRO A 215 11.82 12.40 1.01
N GLY A 216 12.42 11.37 1.59
CA GLY A 216 13.50 11.50 2.56
C GLY A 216 14.75 12.20 2.03
N GLU A 217 14.99 12.16 0.72
CA GLU A 217 16.10 12.87 0.08
C GLU A 217 16.06 14.39 0.29
N LEU A 218 14.87 14.96 0.51
CA LEU A 218 14.69 16.40 0.71
C LEU A 218 15.12 16.88 2.11
N VAL A 219 15.38 15.98 3.04
CA VAL A 219 15.88 16.28 4.38
C VAL A 219 17.31 15.78 4.61
N HIS A 220 17.92 15.11 3.63
CA HIS A 220 19.28 14.60 3.73
C HIS A 220 20.28 15.73 3.94
N GLY A 221 21.17 15.55 4.93
CA GLY A 221 22.23 16.52 5.24
C GLY A 221 21.79 17.66 6.12
N SER A 222 20.52 17.70 6.53
CA SER A 222 20.05 18.66 7.54
C SER A 222 20.24 18.08 8.95
N ASP A 223 20.80 18.84 9.86
CA ASP A 223 20.84 18.45 11.28
C ASP A 223 19.52 18.83 12.01
N TRP A 224 18.88 19.90 11.54
CA TRP A 224 17.63 20.44 12.09
C TRP A 224 16.68 20.89 10.98
N ILE A 225 15.38 20.75 11.23
CA ILE A 225 14.33 21.23 10.34
C ILE A 225 13.17 21.79 11.17
N ARG A 226 12.42 22.75 10.61
CA ARG A 226 11.18 23.22 11.24
C ARG A 226 10.00 22.44 10.70
N VAL A 227 9.32 21.73 11.57
CA VAL A 227 8.03 21.06 11.27
C VAL A 227 6.91 21.98 11.74
N ASN A 228 6.14 22.55 10.81
CA ASN A 228 5.09 23.53 11.09
C ASN A 228 5.55 24.71 12.00
N GLY A 229 6.83 25.09 11.87
CA GLY A 229 7.45 26.18 12.64
C GLY A 229 8.24 25.72 13.86
N ASP A 230 8.03 24.53 14.39
CA ASP A 230 8.75 23.97 15.53
C ASP A 230 10.09 23.37 15.09
N LEU A 231 11.19 23.84 15.69
CA LEU A 231 12.53 23.33 15.40
C LEU A 231 12.68 21.90 15.94
N THR A 232 13.03 20.98 15.07
CA THR A 232 13.10 19.54 15.35
C THR A 232 14.41 18.97 14.80
N PRO A 233 15.15 18.14 15.55
CA PRO A 233 16.35 17.49 15.04
C PRO A 233 16.01 16.48 13.96
N VAL A 234 16.86 16.38 12.94
CA VAL A 234 16.84 15.30 11.95
C VAL A 234 17.81 14.23 12.42
N ALA A 235 17.35 12.99 12.49
CA ALA A 235 18.16 11.90 12.99
C ALA A 235 17.96 10.61 12.19
N GLU A 236 18.99 9.81 12.04
CA GLU A 236 18.92 8.52 11.36
C GLU A 236 18.23 7.43 12.22
N THR A 237 18.21 7.60 13.52
CA THR A 237 17.65 6.61 14.46
C THR A 237 16.95 7.28 15.64
N PHE A 238 15.96 6.62 16.20
CA PHE A 238 15.24 7.09 17.40
C PHE A 238 16.18 7.35 18.58
N GLY A 239 17.20 6.50 18.77
CA GLY A 239 18.13 6.60 19.87
C GLY A 239 19.13 7.77 19.79
N ALA A 240 19.07 8.59 18.76
CA ALA A 240 19.93 9.80 18.63
C ALA A 240 19.40 10.97 19.47
N VAL A 241 18.16 10.90 19.96
CA VAL A 241 17.55 11.88 20.87
C VAL A 241 17.14 11.20 22.19
N ASP A 242 16.92 11.98 23.23
CA ASP A 242 16.48 11.43 24.53
C ASP A 242 15.03 10.88 24.45
N PRO A 243 14.66 9.90 25.31
CA PRO A 243 13.28 9.42 25.40
C PRO A 243 12.29 10.56 25.69
N GLY A 244 11.23 10.64 24.86
CA GLY A 244 10.22 11.69 24.90
C GLY A 244 10.51 12.87 23.98
N ASP A 245 11.70 12.96 23.40
CA ASP A 245 12.04 14.02 22.47
C ASP A 245 11.53 13.75 21.05
N ARG A 246 11.15 14.81 20.35
CA ARG A 246 10.74 14.80 18.95
C ARG A 246 11.95 14.65 18.03
N LEU A 247 11.76 13.98 16.90
CA LEU A 247 12.73 13.91 15.82
C LEU A 247 12.01 13.84 14.46
N VAL A 248 12.73 14.18 13.43
CA VAL A 248 12.39 13.87 12.04
C VAL A 248 13.32 12.77 11.58
N THR A 249 12.79 11.71 10.99
CA THR A 249 13.60 10.64 10.41
C THR A 249 13.08 10.26 9.02
N VAL A 250 13.78 9.36 8.36
CA VAL A 250 13.34 8.77 7.09
C VAL A 250 12.98 7.31 7.34
N GLY A 251 11.70 7.00 7.17
CA GLY A 251 11.21 5.64 7.34
C GLY A 251 11.74 4.68 6.29
N SER A 252 11.60 3.38 6.53
CA SER A 252 12.04 2.32 5.60
C SER A 252 11.36 2.37 4.23
N HIS A 253 10.23 3.06 4.13
CA HIS A 253 9.49 3.33 2.89
C HIS A 253 10.04 4.55 2.11
N GLY A 254 11.10 5.22 2.61
CA GLY A 254 11.75 6.34 1.94
C GLY A 254 11.10 7.71 2.13
N TYR A 255 10.04 7.82 2.94
CA TYR A 255 9.39 9.10 3.27
C TYR A 255 9.86 9.64 4.62
N VAL A 256 9.74 10.96 4.76
CA VAL A 256 9.95 11.65 6.03
C VAL A 256 8.87 11.29 7.03
N GLU A 257 9.31 10.95 8.24
CA GLU A 257 8.48 10.72 9.42
C GLU A 257 8.70 11.79 10.48
N CYS A 258 7.63 12.15 11.20
CA CYS A 258 7.68 13.00 12.39
C CYS A 258 7.39 12.13 13.62
N ASP A 259 8.42 11.93 14.43
CA ASP A 259 8.44 10.88 15.44
C ASP A 259 8.77 11.39 16.85
N VAL A 260 8.63 10.51 17.83
CA VAL A 260 9.09 10.71 19.21
C VAL A 260 9.83 9.46 19.68
N ASN A 261 11.03 9.62 20.20
CA ASN A 261 11.73 8.51 20.84
C ASN A 261 11.00 8.06 22.10
N ASP A 262 10.61 6.77 22.15
CA ASP A 262 9.79 6.17 23.23
C ASP A 262 8.48 6.95 23.49
N GLY A 263 7.83 7.41 22.39
CA GLY A 263 6.58 8.18 22.46
C GLY A 263 5.76 8.10 21.18
N ARG A 264 4.84 9.03 21.00
CA ARG A 264 3.97 9.09 19.81
C ARG A 264 4.10 10.44 19.13
N GLY A 265 4.49 10.41 17.84
CA GLY A 265 4.62 11.59 17.00
C GLY A 265 3.28 12.27 16.72
N ASP A 266 2.21 11.51 16.47
CA ASP A 266 0.87 12.03 16.17
C ASP A 266 0.38 12.99 17.26
N GLY A 267 0.53 12.60 18.53
CA GLY A 267 0.17 13.47 19.67
C GLY A 267 1.14 14.61 19.90
N ALA A 268 2.43 14.40 19.64
CA ALA A 268 3.46 15.41 19.90
C ALA A 268 3.46 16.53 18.84
N PHE A 269 3.20 16.19 17.57
CA PHE A 269 3.13 17.17 16.49
C PHE A 269 1.70 17.65 16.21
N ASP A 270 0.69 17.07 16.89
CA ASP A 270 -0.76 17.32 16.66
C ASP A 270 -1.14 17.15 15.19
N LEU A 271 -0.69 16.03 14.58
CA LEU A 271 -0.88 15.70 13.18
C LEU A 271 -1.76 14.45 13.03
N ARG A 272 -2.58 14.45 11.98
CA ARG A 272 -3.50 13.35 11.61
C ARG A 272 -3.40 13.05 10.12
N PRO A 273 -3.79 11.87 9.65
CA PRO A 273 -3.85 11.57 8.23
C PRO A 273 -4.67 12.62 7.47
N GLY A 274 -4.10 13.17 6.38
CA GLY A 274 -4.68 14.24 5.57
C GLY A 274 -4.32 15.66 6.02
N ASP A 275 -3.64 15.84 7.16
CA ASP A 275 -3.17 17.15 7.57
C ASP A 275 -1.98 17.61 6.73
N GLU A 276 -1.90 18.91 6.45
CA GLU A 276 -0.75 19.52 5.81
C GLU A 276 0.44 19.57 6.79
N VAL A 277 1.62 19.30 6.26
CA VAL A 277 2.89 19.40 6.99
C VAL A 277 3.87 20.26 6.19
N ARG A 278 4.35 21.33 6.80
CA ARG A 278 5.38 22.20 6.21
C ARG A 278 6.72 21.94 6.87
N LEU A 279 7.69 21.55 6.05
CA LEU A 279 9.08 21.36 6.44
C LEU A 279 9.91 22.53 5.89
N VAL A 280 10.68 23.21 6.75
CA VAL A 280 11.54 24.33 6.36
C VAL A 280 12.96 24.04 6.83
N GLY A 281 13.92 24.01 5.89
CA GLY A 281 15.33 23.85 6.23
C GLY A 281 15.85 24.96 7.14
N ASP A 282 16.67 24.61 8.11
CA ASP A 282 17.27 25.59 9.04
C ASP A 282 18.60 26.17 8.49
N ASN A 283 18.82 26.16 7.19
CA ASN A 283 19.95 26.83 6.52
C ASN A 283 19.72 28.35 6.44
N VAL A 284 19.42 28.98 7.57
CA VAL A 284 19.67 30.39 7.74
C VAL A 284 21.02 30.52 8.41
N SER A 285 22.06 30.64 7.60
CA SER A 285 23.34 31.13 8.08
C SER A 285 23.10 32.44 8.81
N ILE A 286 23.36 32.44 10.13
CA ILE A 286 23.50 33.67 10.92
C ILE A 286 24.85 34.26 10.57
#